data_9a8c0f8a31d97fd19e13b1d1ab85eff7
#
_entry.id   9a8c0f8a31d97fd19e13b1d1ab85eff7
#
_cell.length_a   1.000
_cell.length_b   1.000
_cell.length_c   1.000
_cell.angle_alpha   90.00
_cell.angle_beta   90.00
_cell.angle_gamma   90.00
#
_symmetry.space_group_name_H-M   'P 1'
#
loop_
_entity.id
_entity.type
_entity.pdbx_description
1 polymer ?
#
loop_
_entity_poly.entity_id
_entity_poly.type
_entity_poly.pdbx_seq_one_letter_code
_entity_poly.pdbx_strand_id
1 'polypeptide(L)'
;MQQQAYRAHDELPYMGMDGDSSYSPALAAVAGAVALVAFCSYYLAVTRATGDGEARRRRRRHPPVVGGVPPAHTTFRLLATPGRRNIYTCDPAVVEHILRTNFPSYGKGPLNSEILNDLFGEGIFAVDGEKWKTQRKIASYDFTTRALRDFSSDVFKRNAAKLAGVVSNHAASNQSMDFKGLLTRATMDSIFTIAFGQDLNTLDGSGEGRRFAKAFDDAGEYLLLRYLNPFWKLARLLNVGAEATLKERIKVVDEFVYKLIRARSDELSNTMAQDHRSRDDLLSRFIQATTSDSGTVDYKYLRDIVLNIVIAAKDSTSGSLAWFLYMACKRPEVQEKIFDEVMEATNAGDSASIDEFLTSLTDQALNKMHYLHAALTETLRLYPSVPLENKQCFSDDVLPNGFSVSKGDGVFYMPYAMGRMEFLWGKDAEAFRPERWLDEHGVFQQESPFKFTAFQAGPRICIGKDFAYRQMKIFAAVLIRFFVFKLRDKKDNVSYRTAITLAIDQDLHLTATAR
;
A
#
# COMPACT_ATOMS: atom_id res chain seq x y z
N MET A 1 6.92 -47.34 45.19
CA MET A 1 5.91 -47.87 44.24
C MET A 1 4.91 -46.77 44.01
N GLN A 2 4.66 -46.33 42.83
CA GLN A 2 3.92 -45.19 42.30
C GLN A 2 4.80 -43.96 41.97
N GLN A 3 5.63 -44.15 40.97
CA GLN A 3 6.21 -43.08 40.17
C GLN A 3 6.74 -43.71 38.86
N GLN A 4 5.83 -44.12 37.98
CA GLN A 4 6.14 -44.53 36.60
C GLN A 4 4.83 -44.71 35.87
N ALA A 5 4.23 -43.64 35.37
CA ALA A 5 3.23 -43.68 34.29
C ALA A 5 2.86 -42.25 33.92
N TYR A 6 3.72 -41.51 33.20
CA TYR A 6 3.33 -40.35 32.37
C TYR A 6 4.53 -39.99 31.47
N ARG A 7 4.82 -40.86 30.52
CA ARG A 7 5.66 -40.54 29.34
C ARG A 7 5.32 -41.54 28.23
N ALA A 8 4.36 -41.18 27.40
CA ALA A 8 4.21 -41.68 26.04
C ALA A 8 2.90 -41.12 25.47
N HIS A 9 2.99 -40.02 24.75
CA HIS A 9 2.14 -39.60 23.65
C HIS A 9 2.46 -38.15 23.37
N ASP A 10 3.27 -37.97 22.34
CA ASP A 10 3.25 -36.84 21.39
C ASP A 10 4.58 -36.75 20.64
N GLU A 11 4.90 -37.77 19.88
CA GLU A 11 5.79 -37.63 18.73
C GLU A 11 5.00 -37.97 17.47
N LEU A 12 4.28 -36.98 16.93
CA LEU A 12 3.87 -37.00 15.54
C LEU A 12 5.00 -36.37 14.71
N PRO A 13 5.47 -37.03 13.66
CA PRO A 13 6.56 -36.54 12.85
C PRO A 13 6.13 -35.26 12.12
N TYR A 14 6.86 -34.20 12.33
CA TYR A 14 6.83 -32.99 11.53
C TYR A 14 7.22 -33.39 10.10
N MET A 15 6.25 -33.58 9.21
CA MET A 15 6.51 -33.59 7.79
C MET A 15 6.95 -32.17 7.39
N GLY A 16 8.24 -32.01 7.19
CA GLY A 16 8.84 -30.88 6.53
C GLY A 16 8.22 -30.73 5.14
N MET A 17 7.34 -29.76 4.97
CA MET A 17 7.00 -29.25 3.67
C MET A 17 8.08 -28.22 3.33
N ASP A 18 9.16 -28.67 2.75
CA ASP A 18 10.06 -27.86 1.94
C ASP A 18 9.23 -27.31 0.79
N GLY A 19 8.80 -26.07 0.97
CA GLY A 19 8.09 -25.30 -0.05
C GLY A 19 9.05 -24.85 -1.13
N ASP A 20 9.35 -25.75 -2.05
CA ASP A 20 9.96 -25.44 -3.33
C ASP A 20 9.01 -24.48 -4.09
N SER A 21 9.39 -23.22 -4.16
CA SER A 21 8.69 -22.18 -4.95
C SER A 21 9.05 -22.31 -6.44
N SER A 22 8.97 -23.54 -6.96
CA SER A 22 8.96 -23.78 -8.41
C SER A 22 7.55 -23.50 -8.89
N TYR A 23 7.38 -22.38 -9.60
CA TYR A 23 6.18 -22.16 -10.42
C TYR A 23 5.90 -23.43 -11.20
N SER A 24 4.69 -23.99 -11.05
CA SER A 24 4.28 -25.17 -11.79
C SER A 24 4.60 -24.95 -13.28
N PRO A 25 5.22 -25.92 -13.98
CA PRO A 25 5.49 -25.82 -15.41
C PRO A 25 4.24 -25.45 -16.23
N ALA A 26 3.05 -25.77 -15.72
CA ALA A 26 1.77 -25.38 -16.28
C ALA A 26 1.53 -23.86 -16.20
N LEU A 27 1.93 -23.20 -15.11
CA LEU A 27 1.83 -21.73 -14.97
C LEU A 27 2.82 -21.01 -15.89
N ALA A 28 4.04 -21.52 -16.04
CA ALA A 28 5.02 -21.01 -16.98
C ALA A 28 4.57 -21.21 -18.44
N ALA A 29 3.96 -22.36 -18.76
CA ALA A 29 3.40 -22.64 -20.08
C ALA A 29 2.18 -21.76 -20.40
N VAL A 30 1.31 -21.50 -19.44
CA VAL A 30 0.15 -20.59 -19.60
C VAL A 30 0.63 -19.14 -19.74
N ALA A 31 1.60 -18.70 -18.95
CA ALA A 31 2.21 -17.37 -19.09
C ALA A 31 2.92 -17.22 -20.44
N GLY A 32 3.63 -18.24 -20.91
CA GLY A 32 4.25 -18.28 -22.23
C GLY A 32 3.24 -18.25 -23.38
N ALA A 33 2.14 -19.01 -23.28
CA ALA A 33 1.06 -19.02 -24.26
C ALA A 33 0.32 -17.67 -24.32
N VAL A 34 0.07 -17.04 -23.17
CA VAL A 34 -0.55 -15.71 -23.08
C VAL A 34 0.37 -14.64 -23.66
N ALA A 35 1.69 -14.71 -23.40
CA ALA A 35 2.67 -13.81 -23.98
C ALA A 35 2.76 -13.99 -25.50
N LEU A 36 2.69 -15.23 -26.00
CA LEU A 36 2.72 -15.54 -27.43
C LEU A 36 1.45 -15.03 -28.15
N VAL A 37 0.27 -15.24 -27.56
CA VAL A 37 -1.01 -14.75 -28.10
C VAL A 37 -1.06 -13.21 -28.07
N ALA A 38 -0.55 -12.58 -27.01
CA ALA A 38 -0.42 -11.12 -26.94
C ALA A 38 0.56 -10.60 -27.99
N PHE A 39 1.69 -11.27 -28.19
CA PHE A 39 2.68 -10.94 -29.22
C PHE A 39 2.14 -11.13 -30.64
N CYS A 40 1.46 -12.24 -30.95
CA CYS A 40 0.84 -12.48 -32.23
C CYS A 40 -0.31 -11.51 -32.54
N SER A 41 -1.13 -11.19 -31.55
CA SER A 41 -2.21 -10.20 -31.67
C SER A 41 -1.66 -8.79 -31.89
N TYR A 42 -0.55 -8.45 -31.24
CA TYR A 42 0.20 -7.21 -31.42
C TYR A 42 0.78 -7.13 -32.84
N TYR A 43 1.44 -8.20 -33.31
CA TYR A 43 2.05 -8.24 -34.65
C TYR A 43 1.00 -8.09 -35.76
N LEU A 44 -0.15 -8.75 -35.64
CA LEU A 44 -1.28 -8.62 -36.57
C LEU A 44 -1.94 -7.23 -36.53
N ALA A 45 -2.00 -6.57 -35.37
CA ALA A 45 -2.54 -5.22 -35.24
C ALA A 45 -1.58 -4.18 -35.88
N VAL A 46 -0.27 -4.34 -35.70
CA VAL A 46 0.74 -3.45 -36.28
C VAL A 46 0.80 -3.59 -37.81
N THR A 47 0.72 -4.81 -38.36
CA THR A 47 0.74 -5.04 -39.81
C THR A 47 -0.53 -4.57 -40.50
N ARG A 48 -1.69 -4.54 -39.82
CA ARG A 48 -2.94 -3.98 -40.38
C ARG A 48 -3.00 -2.45 -40.33
N ALA A 49 -2.24 -1.81 -39.44
CA ALA A 49 -2.24 -0.34 -39.29
C ALA A 49 -1.39 0.38 -40.36
N THR A 50 -0.63 -0.32 -41.19
CA THR A 50 0.22 0.24 -42.25
C THR A 50 -0.41 0.28 -43.65
N GLY A 51 -1.65 -0.19 -43.77
CA GLY A 51 -2.38 -0.13 -45.05
C GLY A 51 -3.76 0.44 -44.86
N ASP A 52 -3.95 1.71 -45.11
CA ASP A 52 -5.04 2.24 -45.91
C ASP A 52 -5.05 3.78 -45.96
N GLY A 53 -5.28 4.25 -47.19
CA GLY A 53 -5.19 5.64 -47.57
C GLY A 53 -6.35 6.54 -47.15
N GLU A 54 -6.05 7.79 -47.25
CA GLU A 54 -6.84 9.03 -47.32
C GLU A 54 -8.37 8.96 -47.17
N ALA A 55 -8.84 9.42 -46.03
CA ALA A 55 -10.12 10.10 -45.92
C ALA A 55 -10.00 11.27 -44.90
N ARG A 56 -10.22 12.51 -45.42
CA ARG A 56 -10.27 13.75 -44.63
C ARG A 56 -11.43 13.72 -43.66
N ARG A 57 -11.21 13.23 -42.42
CA ARG A 57 -11.97 13.58 -41.24
C ARG A 57 -11.03 14.30 -40.27
N ARG A 58 -11.51 15.35 -39.55
CA ARG A 58 -10.76 16.01 -38.47
C ARG A 58 -10.06 14.94 -37.64
N ARG A 59 -8.77 14.75 -37.84
CA ARG A 59 -7.98 13.71 -37.18
C ARG A 59 -7.94 14.03 -35.70
N ARG A 60 -8.68 13.24 -34.91
CA ARG A 60 -8.44 13.15 -33.45
C ARG A 60 -6.97 12.79 -33.30
N ARG A 61 -6.19 13.66 -32.61
CA ARG A 61 -4.80 13.32 -32.27
C ARG A 61 -4.82 12.26 -31.18
N HIS A 62 -4.44 11.04 -31.53
CA HIS A 62 -4.25 10.00 -30.54
C HIS A 62 -2.78 9.99 -30.08
N PRO A 63 -2.52 9.61 -28.78
CA PRO A 63 -1.16 9.40 -28.30
C PRO A 63 -0.43 8.38 -29.18
N PRO A 64 0.89 8.50 -29.36
CA PRO A 64 1.67 7.53 -30.14
C PRO A 64 1.50 6.13 -29.56
N VAL A 65 1.39 5.13 -30.44
CA VAL A 65 1.37 3.70 -30.07
C VAL A 65 2.81 3.23 -29.95
N VAL A 66 3.15 2.63 -28.82
CA VAL A 66 4.52 2.26 -28.51
C VAL A 66 4.60 0.78 -28.18
N GLY A 67 5.54 0.09 -28.82
CA GLY A 67 5.98 -1.27 -28.48
C GLY A 67 7.10 -1.33 -27.42
N GLY A 68 7.61 -0.18 -27.01
CA GLY A 68 8.54 0.05 -25.91
C GLY A 68 8.37 1.51 -25.45
N VAL A 69 8.72 1.84 -24.21
CA VAL A 69 8.55 3.23 -23.68
C VAL A 69 9.66 4.10 -24.28
N PRO A 70 9.36 5.03 -25.22
CA PRO A 70 10.37 5.94 -25.70
C PRO A 70 10.63 7.02 -24.63
N PRO A 71 11.87 7.39 -24.39
CA PRO A 71 12.22 8.46 -23.46
C PRO A 71 11.68 9.84 -23.87
N ALA A 72 11.21 9.98 -25.13
CA ALA A 72 10.79 11.28 -25.68
C ALA A 72 9.31 11.64 -25.47
N HIS A 73 8.47 10.75 -24.95
CA HIS A 73 7.03 11.01 -24.81
C HIS A 73 6.56 10.81 -23.38
N THR A 74 6.02 11.87 -22.78
CA THR A 74 5.41 11.85 -21.46
C THR A 74 4.02 11.17 -21.43
N THR A 75 3.40 10.99 -22.62
CA THR A 75 2.09 10.34 -22.77
C THR A 75 2.11 9.45 -24.01
N PHE A 76 1.69 8.20 -23.85
CA PHE A 76 1.66 7.20 -24.94
C PHE A 76 0.46 6.27 -24.78
N ARG A 77 0.11 5.57 -25.86
CA ARG A 77 -0.95 4.57 -25.90
C ARG A 77 -0.38 3.17 -26.06
N LEU A 78 -0.82 2.25 -25.20
CA LEU A 78 -0.49 0.84 -25.29
C LEU A 78 -1.75 0.05 -25.68
N LEU A 79 -1.62 -0.79 -26.70
CA LEU A 79 -2.65 -1.74 -27.12
C LEU A 79 -2.34 -3.10 -26.46
N ALA A 80 -2.67 -3.22 -25.18
CA ALA A 80 -2.32 -4.41 -24.40
C ALA A 80 -3.27 -5.61 -24.64
N THR A 81 -4.53 -5.32 -25.00
CA THR A 81 -5.54 -6.35 -25.27
C THR A 81 -6.45 -5.90 -26.42
N PRO A 82 -6.96 -6.83 -27.26
CA PRO A 82 -7.92 -6.50 -28.31
C PRO A 82 -9.13 -5.74 -27.72
N GLY A 83 -9.47 -4.61 -28.34
CA GLY A 83 -10.60 -3.78 -27.95
C GLY A 83 -10.39 -2.87 -26.74
N ARG A 84 -9.22 -2.90 -26.07
CA ARG A 84 -8.89 -2.00 -24.96
C ARG A 84 -7.79 -1.02 -25.34
N ARG A 85 -8.05 0.24 -25.14
CA ARG A 85 -7.10 1.33 -25.34
C ARG A 85 -6.69 1.86 -23.98
N ASN A 86 -5.42 1.73 -23.66
CA ASN A 86 -4.84 2.22 -22.44
C ASN A 86 -3.86 3.35 -22.76
N ILE A 87 -4.05 4.49 -22.13
CA ILE A 87 -3.20 5.68 -22.24
C ILE A 87 -2.38 5.75 -20.95
N TYR A 88 -1.08 5.87 -21.10
CA TYR A 88 -0.13 6.01 -19.99
C TYR A 88 0.47 7.40 -20.02
N THR A 89 0.58 8.05 -18.88
CA THR A 89 1.13 9.40 -18.77
C THR A 89 2.05 9.57 -17.56
N CYS A 90 3.04 10.43 -17.74
CA CYS A 90 3.90 10.99 -16.68
C CYS A 90 3.85 12.53 -16.68
N ASP A 91 2.92 13.12 -17.44
CA ASP A 91 2.76 14.56 -17.55
C ASP A 91 1.92 15.10 -16.39
N PRO A 92 2.47 15.96 -15.50
CA PRO A 92 1.73 16.53 -14.38
C PRO A 92 0.47 17.29 -14.78
N ALA A 93 0.46 17.95 -15.95
CA ALA A 93 -0.72 18.67 -16.43
C ALA A 93 -1.86 17.71 -16.81
N VAL A 94 -1.53 16.56 -17.41
CA VAL A 94 -2.50 15.50 -17.69
C VAL A 94 -2.98 14.86 -16.39
N VAL A 95 -2.08 14.60 -15.43
CA VAL A 95 -2.44 14.07 -14.10
C VAL A 95 -3.38 15.03 -13.38
N GLU A 96 -3.11 16.33 -13.41
CA GLU A 96 -3.99 17.35 -12.84
C GLU A 96 -5.36 17.36 -13.51
N HIS A 97 -5.40 17.27 -14.83
CA HIS A 97 -6.63 17.23 -15.59
C HIS A 97 -7.53 16.06 -15.16
N ILE A 98 -7.00 14.85 -15.11
CA ILE A 98 -7.79 13.65 -14.78
C ILE A 98 -8.15 13.54 -13.28
N LEU A 99 -7.35 14.14 -12.39
CA LEU A 99 -7.57 14.04 -10.95
C LEU A 99 -8.29 15.23 -10.33
N ARG A 100 -8.30 16.40 -11.00
CA ARG A 100 -8.89 17.64 -10.47
C ARG A 100 -9.76 18.35 -11.48
N THR A 101 -9.20 18.80 -12.62
CA THR A 101 -9.88 19.74 -13.52
C THR A 101 -11.10 19.11 -14.19
N ASN A 102 -10.97 17.86 -14.66
CA ASN A 102 -12.08 17.10 -15.27
C ASN A 102 -12.40 15.81 -14.48
N PHE A 103 -12.25 15.87 -13.15
CA PHE A 103 -12.47 14.73 -12.25
C PHE A 103 -13.78 13.96 -12.50
N PRO A 104 -14.93 14.59 -12.79
CA PRO A 104 -16.18 13.86 -13.01
C PRO A 104 -16.14 12.90 -14.21
N SER A 105 -15.29 13.16 -15.20
CA SER A 105 -15.13 12.32 -16.39
C SER A 105 -14.19 11.12 -16.17
N TYR A 106 -13.60 10.96 -14.99
CA TYR A 106 -12.61 9.92 -14.71
C TYR A 106 -12.87 9.24 -13.36
N GLY A 107 -13.01 7.93 -13.38
CA GLY A 107 -13.27 7.15 -12.17
C GLY A 107 -12.54 5.79 -12.17
N LYS A 108 -12.94 4.92 -11.27
CA LYS A 108 -12.41 3.54 -11.20
C LYS A 108 -12.99 2.69 -12.35
N GLY A 109 -14.24 2.90 -12.67
CA GLY A 109 -14.92 2.25 -13.77
C GLY A 109 -15.31 0.79 -13.51
N PRO A 110 -16.25 0.25 -14.31
CA PRO A 110 -16.83 -1.07 -14.08
C PRO A 110 -15.83 -2.22 -14.17
N LEU A 111 -14.83 -2.13 -15.06
CA LEU A 111 -13.84 -3.19 -15.18
C LEU A 111 -13.00 -3.35 -13.90
N ASN A 112 -12.52 -2.23 -13.36
CA ASN A 112 -11.71 -2.25 -12.15
C ASN A 112 -12.54 -2.73 -10.96
N SER A 113 -13.81 -2.26 -10.86
CA SER A 113 -14.75 -2.73 -9.84
C SER A 113 -14.99 -4.23 -9.96
N GLU A 114 -15.19 -4.78 -11.15
CA GLU A 114 -15.40 -6.21 -11.38
C GLU A 114 -14.17 -7.05 -10.97
N ILE A 115 -12.98 -6.63 -11.35
CA ILE A 115 -11.73 -7.32 -11.00
C ILE A 115 -11.53 -7.35 -9.48
N LEU A 116 -11.74 -6.22 -8.81
CA LEU A 116 -11.46 -6.06 -7.38
C LEU A 116 -12.57 -6.59 -6.46
N ASN A 117 -13.75 -6.92 -7.01
CA ASN A 117 -14.97 -7.16 -6.24
C ASN A 117 -14.86 -8.28 -5.19
N ASP A 118 -14.15 -9.38 -5.49
CA ASP A 118 -14.09 -10.51 -4.55
C ASP A 118 -13.35 -10.18 -3.25
N LEU A 119 -12.32 -9.35 -3.33
CA LEU A 119 -11.54 -8.95 -2.14
C LEU A 119 -12.04 -7.63 -1.56
N PHE A 120 -12.26 -6.61 -2.39
CA PHE A 120 -12.56 -5.25 -1.93
C PHE A 120 -14.04 -4.88 -2.02
N GLY A 121 -14.86 -5.72 -2.67
CA GLY A 121 -16.29 -5.53 -2.79
C GLY A 121 -16.68 -4.15 -3.30
N GLU A 122 -17.63 -3.52 -2.64
CA GLU A 122 -18.08 -2.16 -2.89
C GLU A 122 -17.36 -1.12 -2.00
N GLY A 123 -16.10 -1.38 -1.62
CA GLY A 123 -15.30 -0.44 -0.84
C GLY A 123 -14.75 0.73 -1.65
N ILE A 124 -14.17 1.71 -0.96
CA ILE A 124 -13.76 3.02 -1.48
C ILE A 124 -12.80 2.96 -2.68
N PHE A 125 -12.05 1.87 -2.84
CA PHE A 125 -11.13 1.67 -3.96
C PHE A 125 -11.80 1.13 -5.22
N ALA A 126 -13.01 0.58 -5.10
CA ALA A 126 -13.71 -0.08 -6.20
C ALA A 126 -14.91 0.72 -6.73
N VAL A 127 -15.43 1.70 -5.98
CA VAL A 127 -16.66 2.42 -6.31
C VAL A 127 -16.42 3.85 -6.79
N ASP A 128 -17.44 4.37 -7.51
CA ASP A 128 -17.53 5.74 -8.02
C ASP A 128 -18.81 6.43 -7.53
N GLY A 129 -18.98 7.71 -7.89
CA GLY A 129 -20.21 8.47 -7.66
C GLY A 129 -20.57 8.64 -6.19
N GLU A 130 -21.87 8.54 -5.88
CA GLU A 130 -22.39 8.80 -4.53
C GLU A 130 -21.94 7.77 -3.50
N LYS A 131 -21.80 6.48 -3.87
CA LYS A 131 -21.26 5.46 -2.96
C LYS A 131 -19.86 5.84 -2.46
N TRP A 132 -18.98 6.25 -3.39
CA TRP A 132 -17.65 6.73 -3.02
C TRP A 132 -17.70 7.98 -2.14
N LYS A 133 -18.54 8.97 -2.47
CA LYS A 133 -18.65 10.22 -1.70
C LYS A 133 -19.10 9.96 -0.27
N THR A 134 -20.09 9.08 -0.07
CA THR A 134 -20.60 8.71 1.26
C THR A 134 -19.50 8.05 2.10
N GLN A 135 -18.83 7.03 1.57
CA GLN A 135 -17.74 6.36 2.27
C GLN A 135 -16.59 7.33 2.58
N ARG A 136 -16.22 8.17 1.59
CA ARG A 136 -15.21 9.20 1.75
C ARG A 136 -15.55 10.17 2.88
N LYS A 137 -16.79 10.62 2.96
CA LYS A 137 -17.28 11.55 3.99
C LYS A 137 -17.18 10.94 5.39
N ILE A 138 -17.67 9.70 5.57
CA ILE A 138 -17.59 8.99 6.86
C ILE A 138 -16.13 8.84 7.29
N ALA A 139 -15.29 8.28 6.43
CA ALA A 139 -13.88 8.06 6.73
C ALA A 139 -13.13 9.39 7.01
N SER A 140 -13.35 10.44 6.21
CA SER A 140 -12.63 11.71 6.37
C SER A 140 -12.90 12.40 7.70
N TYR A 141 -14.08 12.25 8.27
CA TYR A 141 -14.43 12.85 9.57
C TYR A 141 -13.47 12.37 10.65
N ASP A 142 -13.19 11.07 10.72
CA ASP A 142 -12.34 10.49 11.74
C ASP A 142 -10.89 10.94 11.65
N PHE A 143 -10.32 10.89 10.43
CA PHE A 143 -8.92 11.24 10.22
C PHE A 143 -8.58 12.71 10.50
N THR A 144 -9.60 13.59 10.67
CA THR A 144 -9.41 15.01 10.98
C THR A 144 -9.54 15.31 12.47
N THR A 145 -10.01 14.37 13.30
CA THR A 145 -10.25 14.63 14.73
C THR A 145 -8.93 14.62 15.53
N ARG A 146 -8.83 15.54 16.50
CA ARG A 146 -7.71 15.57 17.46
C ARG A 146 -7.67 14.29 18.29
N ALA A 147 -8.83 13.80 18.70
CA ALA A 147 -8.95 12.59 19.52
C ALA A 147 -8.34 11.36 18.82
N LEU A 148 -8.64 11.13 17.52
CA LEU A 148 -8.03 10.04 16.78
C LEU A 148 -6.53 10.23 16.60
N ARG A 149 -6.08 11.47 16.36
CA ARG A 149 -4.66 11.78 16.24
C ARG A 149 -3.89 11.45 17.52
N ASP A 150 -4.41 11.85 18.68
CA ASP A 150 -3.76 11.61 19.97
C ASP A 150 -3.77 10.10 20.29
N PHE A 151 -4.93 9.43 20.15
CA PHE A 151 -5.04 7.99 20.34
C PHE A 151 -4.12 7.18 19.39
N SER A 152 -4.09 7.54 18.11
CA SER A 152 -3.22 6.86 17.15
C SER A 152 -1.75 7.05 17.47
N SER A 153 -1.35 8.23 17.95
CA SER A 153 0.04 8.48 18.38
C SER A 153 0.44 7.56 19.51
N ASP A 154 -0.41 7.34 20.49
CA ASP A 154 -0.14 6.43 21.62
C ASP A 154 -0.04 4.97 21.16
N VAL A 155 -0.91 4.54 20.23
CA VAL A 155 -0.83 3.20 19.63
C VAL A 155 0.48 3.03 18.84
N PHE A 156 0.86 4.02 18.03
CA PHE A 156 2.10 3.99 17.26
C PHE A 156 3.33 3.92 18.17
N LYS A 157 3.36 4.71 19.23
CA LYS A 157 4.44 4.69 20.23
C LYS A 157 4.57 3.32 20.88
N ARG A 158 3.46 2.73 21.35
CA ARG A 158 3.47 1.38 21.95
C ARG A 158 3.99 0.32 20.98
N ASN A 159 3.52 0.32 19.74
CA ASN A 159 3.96 -0.65 18.74
C ASN A 159 5.41 -0.41 18.27
N ALA A 160 5.86 0.85 18.22
CA ALA A 160 7.27 1.18 17.98
C ALA A 160 8.16 0.69 19.13
N ALA A 161 7.74 0.80 20.39
CA ALA A 161 8.45 0.25 21.56
C ALA A 161 8.51 -1.29 21.50
N LYS A 162 7.39 -1.97 21.22
CA LYS A 162 7.38 -3.43 21.03
C LYS A 162 8.36 -3.84 19.93
N LEU A 163 8.34 -3.16 18.78
CA LEU A 163 9.26 -3.43 17.68
C LEU A 163 10.72 -3.19 18.11
N ALA A 164 11.02 -2.09 18.80
CA ALA A 164 12.35 -1.80 19.30
C ALA A 164 12.84 -2.86 20.30
N GLY A 165 11.97 -3.41 21.14
CA GLY A 165 12.27 -4.53 22.02
C GLY A 165 12.68 -5.80 21.24
N VAL A 166 11.96 -6.13 20.16
CA VAL A 166 12.32 -7.24 19.27
C VAL A 166 13.68 -7.00 18.62
N VAL A 167 13.91 -5.78 18.13
CA VAL A 167 15.21 -5.39 17.53
C VAL A 167 16.35 -5.48 18.55
N SER A 168 16.13 -5.04 19.79
CA SER A 168 17.11 -5.10 20.87
C SER A 168 17.56 -6.54 21.16
N ASN A 169 16.61 -7.48 21.20
CA ASN A 169 16.94 -8.91 21.42
C ASN A 169 17.80 -9.49 20.27
N HIS A 170 17.50 -9.13 19.03
CA HIS A 170 18.33 -9.56 17.87
C HIS A 170 19.70 -8.87 17.87
N ALA A 171 19.76 -7.59 18.24
CA ALA A 171 21.02 -6.85 18.34
C ALA A 171 21.93 -7.45 19.42
N ALA A 172 21.38 -7.77 20.60
CA ALA A 172 22.13 -8.39 21.70
C ALA A 172 22.71 -9.77 21.32
N SER A 173 22.00 -10.54 20.48
CA SER A 173 22.44 -11.84 19.99
C SER A 173 23.24 -11.77 18.67
N ASN A 174 23.47 -10.58 18.14
CA ASN A 174 24.11 -10.32 16.83
C ASN A 174 23.46 -11.11 15.69
N GLN A 175 22.14 -11.26 15.73
CA GLN A 175 21.36 -11.97 14.73
C GLN A 175 20.73 -11.02 13.74
N SER A 176 20.69 -11.43 12.47
CA SER A 176 19.90 -10.71 11.47
C SER A 176 18.42 -11.02 11.62
N MET A 177 17.57 -10.09 11.21
CA MET A 177 16.11 -10.22 11.27
C MET A 177 15.46 -9.85 9.94
N ASP A 178 14.36 -10.50 9.59
CA ASP A 178 13.47 -10.03 8.49
C ASP A 178 12.72 -8.79 8.94
N PHE A 179 13.25 -7.63 8.56
CA PHE A 179 12.71 -6.35 8.98
C PHE A 179 11.41 -5.99 8.25
N LYS A 180 11.24 -6.43 7.00
CA LYS A 180 9.99 -6.25 6.25
C LYS A 180 8.83 -6.95 6.96
N GLY A 181 9.04 -8.21 7.36
CA GLY A 181 8.03 -8.97 8.10
C GLY A 181 7.71 -8.35 9.47
N LEU A 182 8.72 -7.83 10.19
CA LEU A 182 8.51 -7.12 11.46
C LEU A 182 7.68 -5.85 11.28
N LEU A 183 8.00 -5.02 10.28
CA LEU A 183 7.24 -3.81 9.98
C LEU A 183 5.79 -4.11 9.58
N THR A 184 5.57 -5.15 8.76
CA THR A 184 4.21 -5.55 8.36
C THR A 184 3.37 -5.95 9.58
N ARG A 185 3.93 -6.69 10.54
CA ARG A 185 3.25 -7.04 11.78
C ARG A 185 2.96 -5.81 12.64
N ALA A 186 3.94 -4.93 12.83
CA ALA A 186 3.78 -3.72 13.64
C ALA A 186 2.74 -2.74 13.08
N THR A 187 2.70 -2.56 11.76
CA THR A 187 1.68 -1.72 11.10
C THR A 187 0.30 -2.34 11.14
N MET A 188 0.22 -3.68 11.02
CA MET A 188 -1.02 -4.42 11.13
C MET A 188 -1.61 -4.31 12.56
N ASP A 189 -0.82 -4.55 13.59
CA ASP A 189 -1.26 -4.39 14.99
C ASP A 189 -1.75 -2.95 15.24
N SER A 190 -1.05 -1.96 14.67
CA SER A 190 -1.44 -0.56 14.80
C SER A 190 -2.81 -0.26 14.18
N ILE A 191 -3.03 -0.67 12.92
CA ILE A 191 -4.29 -0.34 12.24
C ILE A 191 -5.47 -1.11 12.84
N PHE A 192 -5.27 -2.37 13.26
CA PHE A 192 -6.34 -3.13 13.89
C PHE A 192 -6.76 -2.53 15.23
N THR A 193 -5.82 -2.06 16.04
CA THR A 193 -6.12 -1.37 17.29
C THR A 193 -6.86 -0.05 17.05
N ILE A 194 -6.41 0.74 16.04
CA ILE A 194 -6.95 2.09 15.81
C ILE A 194 -8.30 2.04 15.08
N ALA A 195 -8.39 1.26 14.01
CA ALA A 195 -9.57 1.28 13.15
C ALA A 195 -10.68 0.31 13.59
N PHE A 196 -10.34 -0.74 14.34
CA PHE A 196 -11.28 -1.80 14.67
C PHE A 196 -11.36 -2.09 16.18
N GLY A 197 -10.58 -1.39 17.00
CA GLY A 197 -10.57 -1.55 18.46
C GLY A 197 -9.96 -2.87 18.94
N GLN A 198 -9.31 -3.65 18.08
CA GLN A 198 -8.79 -4.98 18.40
C GLN A 198 -7.27 -5.04 18.27
N ASP A 199 -6.57 -5.49 19.31
CA ASP A 199 -5.13 -5.77 19.25
C ASP A 199 -4.90 -7.21 18.76
N LEU A 200 -4.23 -7.37 17.63
CA LEU A 200 -3.93 -8.68 17.05
C LEU A 200 -2.69 -9.35 17.63
N ASN A 201 -1.80 -8.58 18.26
CA ASN A 201 -0.55 -9.06 18.85
C ASN A 201 0.28 -9.94 17.89
N THR A 202 0.36 -9.55 16.62
CA THR A 202 1.10 -10.32 15.60
C THR A 202 2.60 -10.23 15.80
N LEU A 203 3.10 -9.15 16.40
CA LEU A 203 4.50 -9.03 16.84
C LEU A 203 4.83 -10.06 17.91
N ASP A 204 3.91 -10.34 18.84
CA ASP A 204 4.08 -11.27 19.95
C ASP A 204 3.78 -12.74 19.55
N GLY A 205 3.46 -12.99 18.27
CA GLY A 205 3.37 -14.34 17.71
C GLY A 205 1.97 -14.90 17.47
N SER A 206 0.89 -14.08 17.56
CA SER A 206 -0.49 -14.52 17.25
C SER A 206 -0.58 -15.28 15.91
N GLY A 207 -1.07 -16.51 15.96
CA GLY A 207 -1.21 -17.37 14.78
C GLY A 207 -2.38 -16.97 13.88
N GLU A 208 -3.51 -16.52 14.46
CA GLU A 208 -4.71 -16.14 13.73
C GLU A 208 -4.48 -14.89 12.86
N GLY A 209 -3.87 -13.85 13.42
CA GLY A 209 -3.54 -12.64 12.69
C GLY A 209 -2.55 -12.90 11.54
N ARG A 210 -1.54 -13.78 11.74
CA ARG A 210 -0.61 -14.16 10.67
C ARG A 210 -1.29 -14.95 9.55
N ARG A 211 -2.20 -15.89 9.89
CA ARG A 211 -2.98 -16.64 8.91
C ARG A 211 -3.86 -15.72 8.06
N PHE A 212 -4.52 -14.76 8.69
CA PHE A 212 -5.29 -13.73 8.00
C PHE A 212 -4.41 -12.90 7.06
N ALA A 213 -3.30 -12.34 7.57
CA ALA A 213 -2.39 -11.51 6.77
C ALA A 213 -1.91 -12.24 5.52
N LYS A 214 -1.43 -13.50 5.69
CA LYS A 214 -0.98 -14.32 4.55
C LYS A 214 -2.11 -14.57 3.54
N ALA A 215 -3.30 -14.93 3.99
CA ALA A 215 -4.43 -15.19 3.08
C ALA A 215 -4.85 -13.92 2.33
N PHE A 216 -4.79 -12.76 2.99
CA PHE A 216 -5.09 -11.47 2.40
C PHE A 216 -4.07 -11.09 1.31
N ASP A 217 -2.77 -11.27 1.58
CA ASP A 217 -1.69 -10.99 0.63
C ASP A 217 -1.77 -11.92 -0.58
N ASP A 218 -1.93 -13.23 -0.36
CA ASP A 218 -2.12 -14.23 -1.42
C ASP A 218 -3.34 -13.86 -2.29
N ALA A 219 -4.47 -13.48 -1.68
CA ALA A 219 -5.68 -13.08 -2.41
C ALA A 219 -5.42 -11.84 -3.29
N GLY A 220 -4.70 -10.84 -2.78
CA GLY A 220 -4.33 -9.66 -3.53
C GLY A 220 -3.48 -9.98 -4.77
N GLU A 221 -2.53 -10.90 -4.65
CA GLU A 221 -1.68 -11.34 -5.78
C GLU A 221 -2.50 -12.07 -6.86
N TYR A 222 -3.32 -13.04 -6.48
CA TYR A 222 -4.16 -13.76 -7.44
C TYR A 222 -5.18 -12.85 -8.12
N LEU A 223 -5.69 -11.85 -7.41
CA LEU A 223 -6.62 -10.87 -7.97
C LEU A 223 -5.99 -10.06 -9.11
N LEU A 224 -4.71 -9.66 -8.97
CA LEU A 224 -4.00 -8.91 -10.01
C LEU A 224 -3.80 -9.71 -11.29
N LEU A 225 -3.73 -11.04 -11.22
CA LEU A 225 -3.62 -11.88 -12.41
C LEU A 225 -4.82 -11.71 -13.36
N ARG A 226 -5.97 -11.25 -12.88
CA ARG A 226 -7.14 -10.96 -13.72
C ARG A 226 -6.91 -9.82 -14.70
N TYR A 227 -6.02 -8.88 -14.40
CA TYR A 227 -5.64 -7.82 -15.36
C TYR A 227 -4.85 -8.38 -16.54
N LEU A 228 -4.14 -9.49 -16.34
CA LEU A 228 -3.27 -10.13 -17.32
C LEU A 228 -3.95 -11.30 -18.05
N ASN A 229 -4.91 -11.97 -17.40
CA ASN A 229 -5.57 -13.14 -17.94
C ASN A 229 -6.97 -12.81 -18.50
N PRO A 230 -7.17 -12.72 -19.82
CA PRO A 230 -8.49 -12.42 -20.39
C PRO A 230 -9.53 -13.53 -20.14
N PHE A 231 -9.08 -14.75 -19.81
CA PHE A 231 -9.94 -15.91 -19.57
C PHE A 231 -10.25 -16.13 -18.08
N TRP A 232 -9.94 -15.18 -17.21
CA TRP A 232 -10.16 -15.33 -15.78
C TRP A 232 -11.61 -15.64 -15.40
N LYS A 233 -12.60 -15.11 -16.16
CA LYS A 233 -14.03 -15.40 -15.94
C LYS A 233 -14.37 -16.87 -16.19
N LEU A 234 -13.77 -17.49 -17.21
CA LEU A 234 -13.93 -18.91 -17.50
C LEU A 234 -13.24 -19.76 -16.42
N ALA A 235 -12.01 -19.41 -16.04
CA ALA A 235 -11.30 -20.08 -14.96
C ALA A 235 -12.09 -20.01 -13.62
N ARG A 236 -12.73 -18.86 -13.33
CA ARG A 236 -13.61 -18.66 -12.18
C ARG A 236 -14.85 -19.57 -12.26
N LEU A 237 -15.52 -19.63 -13.42
CA LEU A 237 -16.69 -20.47 -13.63
C LEU A 237 -16.36 -21.96 -13.40
N LEU A 238 -15.21 -22.40 -13.91
CA LEU A 238 -14.73 -23.77 -13.77
C LEU A 238 -14.07 -24.05 -12.41
N ASN A 239 -13.86 -23.02 -11.58
CA ASN A 239 -13.16 -23.08 -10.29
C ASN A 239 -11.79 -23.77 -10.39
N VAL A 240 -10.93 -23.32 -11.33
CA VAL A 240 -9.62 -23.91 -11.59
C VAL A 240 -8.48 -22.88 -11.46
N GLY A 241 -7.27 -23.36 -11.20
CA GLY A 241 -6.04 -22.56 -11.16
C GLY A 241 -6.08 -21.43 -10.13
N ALA A 242 -5.61 -20.25 -10.54
CA ALA A 242 -5.55 -19.07 -9.67
C ALA A 242 -6.91 -18.68 -9.08
N GLU A 243 -8.01 -18.87 -9.79
CA GLU A 243 -9.35 -18.54 -9.29
C GLU A 243 -9.83 -19.50 -8.19
N ALA A 244 -9.49 -20.77 -8.25
CA ALA A 244 -9.78 -21.72 -7.18
C ALA A 244 -9.01 -21.34 -5.90
N THR A 245 -7.71 -21.03 -6.04
CA THR A 245 -6.88 -20.61 -4.91
C THR A 245 -7.37 -19.28 -4.32
N LEU A 246 -7.71 -18.31 -5.16
CA LEU A 246 -8.28 -17.03 -4.74
C LEU A 246 -9.53 -17.24 -3.87
N LYS A 247 -10.45 -18.11 -4.32
CA LYS A 247 -11.68 -18.42 -3.58
C LYS A 247 -11.40 -19.00 -2.18
N GLU A 248 -10.40 -19.88 -2.06
CA GLU A 248 -9.99 -20.43 -0.76
C GLU A 248 -9.39 -19.35 0.15
N ARG A 249 -8.54 -18.46 -0.39
CA ARG A 249 -7.96 -17.37 0.37
C ARG A 249 -9.01 -16.36 0.85
N ILE A 250 -9.96 -16.01 -0.03
CA ILE A 250 -11.09 -15.14 0.34
C ILE A 250 -11.90 -15.77 1.49
N LYS A 251 -12.14 -17.07 1.48
CA LYS A 251 -12.86 -17.75 2.58
C LYS A 251 -12.16 -17.54 3.93
N VAL A 252 -10.83 -17.70 3.99
CA VAL A 252 -10.05 -17.46 5.23
C VAL A 252 -10.13 -16.00 5.68
N VAL A 253 -10.06 -15.07 4.71
CA VAL A 253 -10.18 -13.62 4.96
C VAL A 253 -11.57 -13.29 5.52
N ASP A 254 -12.62 -13.81 4.89
CA ASP A 254 -14.01 -13.57 5.27
C ASP A 254 -14.35 -14.13 6.66
N GLU A 255 -13.92 -15.36 6.96
CA GLU A 255 -14.11 -15.97 8.29
C GLU A 255 -13.55 -15.06 9.39
N PHE A 256 -12.35 -14.54 9.22
CA PHE A 256 -11.71 -13.65 10.17
C PHE A 256 -12.44 -12.30 10.30
N VAL A 257 -12.77 -11.68 9.17
CA VAL A 257 -13.36 -10.33 9.16
C VAL A 257 -14.80 -10.37 9.70
N TYR A 258 -15.60 -11.36 9.34
CA TYR A 258 -16.95 -11.49 9.90
C TYR A 258 -16.95 -11.77 11.41
N LYS A 259 -15.97 -12.54 11.90
CA LYS A 259 -15.77 -12.73 13.35
C LYS A 259 -15.46 -11.39 14.04
N LEU A 260 -14.55 -10.61 13.47
CA LEU A 260 -14.20 -9.26 13.95
C LEU A 260 -15.43 -8.33 14.03
N ILE A 261 -16.21 -8.26 12.93
CA ILE A 261 -17.38 -7.37 12.85
C ILE A 261 -18.44 -7.79 13.86
N ARG A 262 -18.71 -9.10 14.00
CA ARG A 262 -19.68 -9.60 14.99
C ARG A 262 -19.26 -9.24 16.41
N ALA A 263 -18.02 -9.53 16.78
CA ALA A 263 -17.50 -9.20 18.11
C ALA A 263 -17.68 -7.71 18.41
N ARG A 264 -17.35 -6.83 17.44
CA ARG A 264 -17.49 -5.38 17.64
C ARG A 264 -18.95 -4.92 17.70
N SER A 265 -19.83 -5.50 16.90
CA SER A 265 -21.27 -5.22 16.94
C SER A 265 -21.90 -5.62 18.28
N ASP A 266 -21.51 -6.80 18.81
CA ASP A 266 -21.99 -7.30 20.10
C ASP A 266 -21.50 -6.40 21.25
N GLU A 267 -20.22 -5.96 21.23
CA GLU A 267 -19.67 -5.00 22.21
C GLU A 267 -20.45 -3.69 22.20
N LEU A 268 -20.73 -3.12 21.01
CA LEU A 268 -21.50 -1.87 20.91
C LEU A 268 -22.91 -2.02 21.44
N SER A 269 -23.57 -3.13 21.15
CA SER A 269 -24.93 -3.42 21.63
C SER A 269 -24.98 -3.53 23.15
N ASN A 270 -23.96 -4.13 23.77
CA ASN A 270 -23.87 -4.28 25.23
C ASN A 270 -23.47 -2.97 25.94
N THR A 271 -22.66 -2.14 25.29
CA THR A 271 -22.14 -0.89 25.88
C THR A 271 -23.16 0.25 25.84
N MET A 272 -24.08 0.27 24.86
CA MET A 272 -25.19 1.24 24.84
C MET A 272 -26.10 1.16 26.07
N ALA A 273 -25.98 0.08 26.86
CA ALA A 273 -26.71 -0.08 28.12
C ALA A 273 -26.00 0.53 29.34
N GLN A 274 -24.74 0.92 29.29
CA GLN A 274 -23.95 1.24 30.49
C GLN A 274 -23.12 2.53 30.49
N ASP A 275 -22.61 3.07 29.38
CA ASP A 275 -21.83 4.32 29.41
C ASP A 275 -21.62 4.95 28.01
N HIS A 276 -21.71 6.30 27.93
CA HIS A 276 -21.54 7.11 26.71
C HIS A 276 -20.07 7.30 26.26
N ARG A 277 -19.11 6.54 26.79
CA ARG A 277 -17.70 6.58 26.43
C ARG A 277 -17.25 5.35 25.63
N SER A 278 -18.06 4.87 24.70
CA SER A 278 -17.58 3.84 23.76
C SER A 278 -16.47 4.43 22.88
N ARG A 279 -15.35 3.73 22.78
CA ARG A 279 -14.24 4.11 21.91
C ARG A 279 -14.78 4.18 20.48
N ASP A 280 -14.85 5.40 19.95
CA ASP A 280 -15.31 5.68 18.58
C ASP A 280 -14.22 5.29 17.56
N ASP A 281 -13.96 3.98 17.37
CA ASP A 281 -13.15 3.51 16.26
C ASP A 281 -13.93 3.56 14.95
N LEU A 282 -13.21 3.51 13.83
CA LEU A 282 -13.77 3.68 12.50
C LEU A 282 -14.84 2.61 12.17
N LEU A 283 -14.63 1.34 12.57
CA LEU A 283 -15.60 0.27 12.36
C LEU A 283 -16.90 0.53 13.12
N SER A 284 -16.80 0.99 14.36
CA SER A 284 -17.96 1.35 15.18
C SER A 284 -18.84 2.40 14.50
N ARG A 285 -18.24 3.42 13.89
CA ARG A 285 -18.98 4.46 13.15
C ARG A 285 -19.65 3.94 11.90
N PHE A 286 -18.99 3.07 11.15
CA PHE A 286 -19.64 2.44 10.00
C PHE A 286 -20.79 1.52 10.43
N ILE A 287 -20.67 0.79 11.55
CA ILE A 287 -21.77 0.01 12.12
C ILE A 287 -22.94 0.94 12.47
N GLN A 288 -22.69 2.04 13.19
CA GLN A 288 -23.73 3.00 13.56
C GLN A 288 -24.39 3.65 12.33
N ALA A 289 -23.62 4.03 11.32
CA ALA A 289 -24.15 4.64 10.11
C ALA A 289 -25.09 3.67 9.36
N THR A 290 -24.69 2.39 9.20
CA THR A 290 -25.53 1.38 8.53
C THR A 290 -26.80 1.07 9.33
N THR A 291 -26.71 0.98 10.66
CA THR A 291 -27.86 0.70 11.52
C THR A 291 -28.85 1.86 11.52
N SER A 292 -28.37 3.11 11.47
CA SER A 292 -29.22 4.29 11.46
C SER A 292 -30.04 4.41 10.17
N ASP A 293 -29.48 3.98 9.02
CA ASP A 293 -30.14 4.08 7.72
C ASP A 293 -31.15 2.94 7.46
N SER A 294 -30.83 1.71 7.88
CA SER A 294 -31.61 0.51 7.52
C SER A 294 -32.23 -0.23 8.69
N GLY A 295 -31.91 0.16 9.94
CA GLY A 295 -32.32 -0.57 11.15
C GLY A 295 -31.62 -1.91 11.34
N THR A 296 -30.74 -2.32 10.42
CA THR A 296 -30.02 -3.59 10.46
C THR A 296 -28.55 -3.41 10.09
N VAL A 297 -27.68 -4.27 10.62
CA VAL A 297 -26.24 -4.26 10.32
C VAL A 297 -25.98 -4.93 8.97
N ASP A 298 -25.45 -4.19 8.00
CA ASP A 298 -25.01 -4.77 6.72
C ASP A 298 -23.57 -5.33 6.86
N TYR A 299 -23.48 -6.59 7.24
CA TYR A 299 -22.20 -7.29 7.45
C TYR A 299 -21.36 -7.36 6.18
N LYS A 300 -21.96 -7.47 4.99
CA LYS A 300 -21.22 -7.51 3.71
C LYS A 300 -20.56 -6.17 3.43
N TYR A 301 -21.29 -5.10 3.58
CA TYR A 301 -20.77 -3.75 3.39
C TYR A 301 -19.64 -3.45 4.39
N LEU A 302 -19.82 -3.79 5.66
CA LEU A 302 -18.79 -3.62 6.69
C LEU A 302 -17.52 -4.45 6.40
N ARG A 303 -17.69 -5.68 5.93
CA ARG A 303 -16.58 -6.52 5.48
C ARG A 303 -15.78 -5.82 4.38
N ASP A 304 -16.43 -5.24 3.40
CA ASP A 304 -15.79 -4.52 2.30
C ASP A 304 -15.04 -3.29 2.82
N ILE A 305 -15.62 -2.53 3.76
CA ILE A 305 -14.95 -1.39 4.41
C ILE A 305 -13.70 -1.83 5.17
N VAL A 306 -13.78 -2.87 6.01
CA VAL A 306 -12.64 -3.39 6.79
C VAL A 306 -11.48 -3.76 5.86
N LEU A 307 -11.73 -4.51 4.79
CA LEU A 307 -10.67 -4.96 3.88
C LEU A 307 -10.03 -3.80 3.10
N ASN A 308 -10.81 -2.76 2.75
CA ASN A 308 -10.26 -1.55 2.14
C ASN A 308 -9.37 -0.75 3.11
N ILE A 309 -9.69 -0.71 4.41
CA ILE A 309 -8.86 -0.07 5.42
C ILE A 309 -7.57 -0.87 5.63
N VAL A 310 -7.66 -2.20 5.68
CA VAL A 310 -6.49 -3.08 5.88
C VAL A 310 -5.46 -2.88 4.77
N ILE A 311 -5.86 -2.94 3.48
CA ILE A 311 -4.91 -2.73 2.37
C ILE A 311 -4.31 -1.33 2.39
N ALA A 312 -5.12 -0.31 2.71
CA ALA A 312 -4.65 1.07 2.73
C ALA A 312 -3.54 1.30 3.76
N ALA A 313 -3.68 0.74 4.95
CA ALA A 313 -2.82 1.08 6.07
C ALA A 313 -1.69 0.08 6.33
N LYS A 314 -1.92 -1.22 6.11
CA LYS A 314 -0.92 -2.27 6.38
C LYS A 314 0.23 -2.19 5.38
N ASP A 315 -0.05 -2.36 4.10
CA ASP A 315 0.99 -2.58 3.09
C ASP A 315 1.68 -1.30 2.64
N SER A 316 0.94 -0.19 2.54
CA SER A 316 1.52 1.07 2.10
C SER A 316 2.55 1.60 3.10
N THR A 317 2.25 1.56 4.39
CA THR A 317 3.13 2.10 5.44
C THR A 317 4.31 1.17 5.73
N SER A 318 4.07 -0.16 5.86
CA SER A 318 5.16 -1.11 6.09
C SER A 318 6.14 -1.16 4.92
N GLY A 319 5.64 -1.15 3.68
CA GLY A 319 6.47 -1.10 2.48
C GLY A 319 7.30 0.19 2.39
N SER A 320 6.70 1.34 2.69
CA SER A 320 7.41 2.62 2.72
C SER A 320 8.54 2.63 3.76
N LEU A 321 8.27 2.12 4.97
CA LEU A 321 9.28 2.01 6.02
C LEU A 321 10.38 1.01 5.67
N ALA A 322 10.04 -0.10 5.00
CA ALA A 322 11.04 -1.08 4.54
C ALA A 322 11.98 -0.46 3.49
N TRP A 323 11.44 0.26 2.51
CA TRP A 323 12.24 1.00 1.53
C TRP A 323 13.06 2.12 2.16
N PHE A 324 12.49 2.85 3.12
CA PHE A 324 13.20 3.88 3.87
C PHE A 324 14.42 3.32 4.60
N LEU A 325 14.26 2.22 5.35
CA LEU A 325 15.38 1.60 6.07
C LEU A 325 16.40 0.98 5.12
N TYR A 326 15.97 0.40 4.01
CA TYR A 326 16.88 -0.04 2.96
C TYR A 326 17.74 1.12 2.45
N MET A 327 17.14 2.26 2.14
CA MET A 327 17.89 3.45 1.69
C MET A 327 18.78 4.02 2.80
N ALA A 328 18.31 4.07 4.03
CA ALA A 328 19.09 4.50 5.18
C ALA A 328 20.30 3.59 5.45
N CYS A 329 20.17 2.27 5.25
CA CYS A 329 21.30 1.34 5.32
C CYS A 329 22.32 1.57 4.18
N LYS A 330 21.86 1.96 2.99
CA LYS A 330 22.75 2.30 1.86
C LYS A 330 23.40 3.68 2.00
N ARG A 331 22.90 4.52 2.87
CA ARG A 331 23.31 5.91 3.11
C ARG A 331 23.47 6.15 4.61
N PRO A 332 24.55 5.66 5.23
CA PRO A 332 24.77 5.81 6.67
C PRO A 332 24.71 7.28 7.13
N GLU A 333 25.14 8.21 6.29
CA GLU A 333 25.07 9.65 6.55
C GLU A 333 23.64 10.15 6.76
N VAL A 334 22.65 9.49 6.13
CA VAL A 334 21.21 9.81 6.33
C VAL A 334 20.75 9.34 7.71
N GLN A 335 21.20 8.15 8.16
CA GLN A 335 20.88 7.67 9.51
C GLN A 335 21.43 8.65 10.57
N GLU A 336 22.66 9.12 10.41
CA GLU A 336 23.28 10.05 11.39
C GLU A 336 22.54 11.40 11.40
N LYS A 337 22.27 12.01 10.23
CA LYS A 337 21.49 13.26 10.18
C LYS A 337 20.11 13.14 10.81
N ILE A 338 19.43 11.99 10.62
CA ILE A 338 18.13 11.76 11.26
C ILE A 338 18.30 11.56 12.76
N PHE A 339 19.34 10.86 13.21
CA PHE A 339 19.64 10.71 14.62
C PHE A 339 19.85 12.06 15.29
N ASP A 340 20.70 12.92 14.73
CA ASP A 340 21.00 14.25 15.25
C ASP A 340 19.71 15.10 15.32
N GLU A 341 18.90 15.11 14.26
CA GLU A 341 17.63 15.84 14.24
C GLU A 341 16.64 15.33 15.29
N VAL A 342 16.56 14.01 15.47
CA VAL A 342 15.67 13.39 16.46
C VAL A 342 16.10 13.76 17.89
N MET A 343 17.40 13.75 18.16
CA MET A 343 17.95 14.15 19.46
C MET A 343 17.66 15.62 19.76
N GLU A 344 17.90 16.50 18.79
CA GLU A 344 17.61 17.92 18.91
C GLU A 344 16.10 18.19 19.09
N ALA A 345 15.24 17.58 18.27
CA ALA A 345 13.81 17.82 18.28
C ALA A 345 13.14 17.34 19.57
N THR A 346 13.62 16.24 20.15
CA THR A 346 13.06 15.65 21.37
C THR A 346 13.70 16.18 22.65
N ASN A 347 14.90 16.73 22.57
CA ASN A 347 15.72 17.11 23.73
C ASN A 347 15.86 15.96 24.75
N ALA A 348 15.87 14.70 24.26
CA ALA A 348 16.01 13.52 25.09
C ALA A 348 17.47 13.32 25.49
N GLY A 349 17.73 12.94 26.73
CA GLY A 349 19.07 12.63 27.20
C GLY A 349 19.68 11.40 26.49
N ASP A 350 21.00 11.34 26.38
CA ASP A 350 21.70 10.24 25.69
C ASP A 350 21.39 8.86 26.33
N SER A 351 21.20 8.81 27.63
CA SER A 351 20.90 7.61 28.40
C SER A 351 19.39 7.31 28.57
N ALA A 352 18.51 8.08 27.90
CA ALA A 352 17.08 7.88 28.04
C ALA A 352 16.66 6.48 27.57
N SER A 353 15.86 5.79 28.40
CA SER A 353 15.20 4.54 28.03
C SER A 353 14.20 4.74 26.88
N ILE A 354 13.74 3.64 26.27
CA ILE A 354 12.71 3.70 25.21
C ILE A 354 11.46 4.40 25.73
N ASP A 355 11.01 4.08 26.94
CA ASP A 355 9.77 4.64 27.51
C ASP A 355 9.92 6.15 27.80
N GLU A 356 11.05 6.59 28.34
CA GLU A 356 11.34 8.02 28.54
C GLU A 356 11.41 8.76 27.20
N PHE A 357 12.07 8.18 26.19
CA PHE A 357 12.11 8.76 24.86
C PHE A 357 10.73 8.89 24.23
N LEU A 358 9.85 7.90 24.39
CA LEU A 358 8.49 7.96 23.85
C LEU A 358 7.67 9.12 24.44
N THR A 359 7.92 9.52 25.68
CA THR A 359 7.24 10.68 26.28
C THR A 359 7.69 12.00 25.64
N SER A 360 8.95 12.08 25.18
CA SER A 360 9.49 13.25 24.49
C SER A 360 9.04 13.36 23.03
N LEU A 361 8.55 12.27 22.40
CA LEU A 361 7.99 12.27 21.04
C LEU A 361 6.61 12.95 21.01
N THR A 362 6.58 14.25 21.27
CA THR A 362 5.37 15.08 21.19
C THR A 362 5.05 15.46 19.74
N ASP A 363 3.83 15.99 19.51
CA ASP A 363 3.47 16.57 18.21
C ASP A 363 4.43 17.69 17.81
N GLN A 364 4.87 18.50 18.77
CA GLN A 364 5.84 19.56 18.52
C GLN A 364 7.19 19.01 18.08
N ALA A 365 7.68 17.95 18.72
CA ALA A 365 8.91 17.28 18.34
C ALA A 365 8.81 16.69 16.93
N LEU A 366 7.72 15.94 16.63
CA LEU A 366 7.48 15.36 15.32
C LEU A 366 7.39 16.43 14.20
N ASN A 367 6.85 17.61 14.48
CA ASN A 367 6.75 18.70 13.53
C ASN A 367 8.12 19.35 13.23
N LYS A 368 9.07 19.33 14.17
CA LYS A 368 10.45 19.81 13.97
C LYS A 368 11.32 18.87 13.14
N MET A 369 10.94 17.61 12.98
CA MET A 369 11.70 16.61 12.21
C MET A 369 11.50 16.81 10.70
N HIS A 370 12.13 17.83 10.14
CA HIS A 370 12.03 18.19 8.72
C HIS A 370 12.88 17.27 7.83
N TYR A 371 14.09 16.91 8.26
CA TYR A 371 14.97 16.03 7.52
C TYR A 371 14.43 14.61 7.47
N LEU A 372 13.91 14.08 8.58
CA LEU A 372 13.23 12.78 8.61
C LEU A 372 12.00 12.79 7.68
N HIS A 373 11.21 13.87 7.70
CA HIS A 373 10.08 14.02 6.78
C HIS A 373 10.53 14.02 5.32
N ALA A 374 11.61 14.73 5.02
CA ALA A 374 12.23 14.80 3.70
C ALA A 374 12.74 13.42 3.24
N ALA A 375 13.41 12.65 4.11
CA ALA A 375 13.92 11.32 3.81
C ALA A 375 12.79 10.31 3.53
N LEU A 376 11.71 10.35 4.30
CA LEU A 376 10.51 9.55 4.06
C LEU A 376 9.82 9.93 2.74
N THR A 377 9.75 11.23 2.44
CA THR A 377 9.14 11.75 1.20
C THR A 377 9.98 11.38 -0.03
N GLU A 378 11.31 11.46 0.08
CA GLU A 378 12.22 11.03 -0.99
C GLU A 378 12.15 9.52 -1.23
N THR A 379 11.96 8.74 -0.16
CA THR A 379 11.67 7.30 -0.29
C THR A 379 10.40 7.07 -1.08
N LEU A 380 9.32 7.76 -0.75
CA LEU A 380 8.03 7.65 -1.46
C LEU A 380 8.09 8.16 -2.91
N ARG A 381 8.98 9.10 -3.22
CA ARG A 381 9.22 9.55 -4.59
C ARG A 381 9.84 8.44 -5.44
N LEU A 382 10.89 7.79 -4.91
CA LEU A 382 11.58 6.71 -5.62
C LEU A 382 10.83 5.37 -5.55
N TYR A 383 10.21 5.07 -4.41
CA TYR A 383 9.51 3.82 -4.16
C TYR A 383 8.07 4.09 -3.69
N PRO A 384 7.22 4.67 -4.55
CA PRO A 384 5.83 4.96 -4.18
C PRO A 384 5.10 3.66 -3.89
N SER A 385 4.31 3.63 -2.82
CA SER A 385 3.55 2.44 -2.43
C SER A 385 2.63 1.94 -3.55
N VAL A 386 2.06 2.86 -4.35
CA VAL A 386 1.30 2.52 -5.56
C VAL A 386 2.06 3.01 -6.78
N PRO A 387 2.76 2.11 -7.51
CA PRO A 387 3.66 2.49 -8.60
C PRO A 387 2.94 2.88 -9.89
N LEU A 388 1.68 2.43 -10.05
CA LEU A 388 0.83 2.65 -11.20
C LEU A 388 -0.62 2.84 -10.76
N GLU A 389 -1.24 3.92 -11.16
CA GLU A 389 -2.64 4.24 -10.87
C GLU A 389 -3.47 4.28 -12.15
N ASN A 390 -4.71 3.80 -12.10
CA ASN A 390 -5.60 3.79 -13.24
C ASN A 390 -6.90 4.56 -13.00
N LYS A 391 -7.41 5.13 -14.08
CA LYS A 391 -8.76 5.67 -14.21
C LYS A 391 -9.38 5.18 -15.50
N GLN A 392 -10.71 5.12 -15.55
CA GLN A 392 -11.46 4.93 -16.77
C GLN A 392 -12.13 6.24 -17.17
N CYS A 393 -12.04 6.58 -18.45
CA CYS A 393 -12.72 7.73 -19.02
C CYS A 393 -14.21 7.42 -19.24
N PHE A 394 -15.10 8.28 -18.71
CA PHE A 394 -16.56 8.10 -18.80
C PHE A 394 -17.21 8.83 -19.98
N SER A 395 -16.49 9.77 -20.60
CA SER A 395 -16.93 10.54 -21.77
C SER A 395 -15.75 10.83 -22.67
N ASP A 396 -16.00 11.09 -23.97
CA ASP A 396 -14.93 11.55 -24.87
C ASP A 396 -14.32 12.86 -24.33
N ASP A 397 -12.99 12.95 -24.35
CA ASP A 397 -12.25 14.10 -23.81
C ASP A 397 -10.99 14.40 -24.62
N VAL A 398 -10.43 15.58 -24.42
CA VAL A 398 -9.13 16.00 -24.97
C VAL A 398 -8.22 16.42 -23.84
N LEU A 399 -7.11 15.71 -23.70
CA LEU A 399 -6.11 15.98 -22.67
C LEU A 399 -5.38 17.31 -22.92
N PRO A 400 -4.81 17.96 -21.89
CA PRO A 400 -4.08 19.24 -22.04
C PRO A 400 -2.96 19.21 -23.09
N ASN A 401 -2.35 18.06 -23.33
CA ASN A 401 -1.34 17.89 -24.39
C ASN A 401 -1.93 17.64 -25.79
N GLY A 402 -3.24 17.81 -25.98
CA GLY A 402 -3.94 17.73 -27.24
C GLY A 402 -4.30 16.32 -27.71
N PHE A 403 -4.03 15.28 -26.91
CA PHE A 403 -4.43 13.91 -27.25
C PHE A 403 -5.89 13.64 -26.91
N SER A 404 -6.57 12.93 -27.80
CA SER A 404 -7.98 12.53 -27.59
C SER A 404 -8.05 11.22 -26.81
N VAL A 405 -8.96 11.18 -25.84
CA VAL A 405 -9.36 10.01 -25.07
C VAL A 405 -10.82 9.72 -25.37
N SER A 406 -11.16 8.46 -25.59
CA SER A 406 -12.55 8.08 -25.83
C SER A 406 -13.18 7.48 -24.57
N LYS A 407 -14.50 7.58 -24.51
CA LYS A 407 -15.29 6.90 -23.48
C LYS A 407 -14.90 5.41 -23.40
N GLY A 408 -14.61 4.93 -22.21
CA GLY A 408 -14.20 3.56 -21.92
C GLY A 408 -12.68 3.32 -21.97
N ASP A 409 -11.88 4.27 -22.49
CA ASP A 409 -10.42 4.16 -22.45
C ASP A 409 -9.89 4.14 -21.01
N GLY A 410 -8.88 3.32 -20.76
CA GLY A 410 -8.10 3.36 -19.53
C GLY A 410 -7.06 4.48 -19.59
N VAL A 411 -6.96 5.28 -18.53
CA VAL A 411 -5.92 6.30 -18.39
C VAL A 411 -5.10 6.00 -17.14
N PHE A 412 -3.81 5.82 -17.35
CA PHE A 412 -2.86 5.43 -16.30
C PHE A 412 -1.84 6.53 -16.10
N TYR A 413 -1.56 6.88 -14.85
CA TYR A 413 -0.39 7.66 -14.50
C TYR A 413 0.55 6.84 -13.65
N MET A 414 1.85 7.14 -13.75
CA MET A 414 2.92 6.26 -13.29
C MET A 414 3.78 6.92 -12.20
N PRO A 415 3.36 6.93 -10.92
CA PRO A 415 4.13 7.53 -9.83
C PRO A 415 5.59 7.08 -9.79
N TYR A 416 5.84 5.77 -10.03
CA TYR A 416 7.19 5.21 -10.05
C TYR A 416 8.08 5.83 -11.14
N ALA A 417 7.56 5.97 -12.36
CA ALA A 417 8.29 6.59 -13.46
C ALA A 417 8.41 8.10 -13.26
N MET A 418 7.30 8.77 -12.85
CA MET A 418 7.29 10.20 -12.57
C MET A 418 8.34 10.58 -11.54
N GLY A 419 8.53 9.75 -10.50
CA GLY A 419 9.55 9.95 -9.48
C GLY A 419 10.99 9.93 -10.00
N ARG A 420 11.25 9.40 -11.21
CA ARG A 420 12.60 9.22 -11.79
C ARG A 420 12.87 10.06 -13.04
N MET A 421 11.92 10.88 -13.45
CA MET A 421 12.07 11.67 -14.69
C MET A 421 12.88 12.95 -14.47
N GLU A 422 13.93 13.11 -15.25
CA GLU A 422 14.83 14.28 -15.17
C GLU A 422 14.10 15.61 -15.43
N PHE A 423 13.11 15.62 -16.34
CA PHE A 423 12.36 16.86 -16.60
C PHE A 423 11.49 17.30 -15.41
N LEU A 424 11.21 16.40 -14.45
CA LEU A 424 10.48 16.71 -13.22
C LEU A 424 11.43 17.03 -12.05
N TRP A 425 12.56 16.32 -11.95
CA TRP A 425 13.39 16.31 -10.74
C TRP A 425 14.84 16.74 -10.96
N GLY A 426 15.22 17.06 -12.21
CA GLY A 426 16.59 17.39 -12.56
C GLY A 426 17.45 16.16 -12.87
N LYS A 427 18.71 16.40 -13.25
CA LYS A 427 19.66 15.35 -13.68
C LYS A 427 19.93 14.27 -12.63
N ASP A 428 19.69 14.58 -11.37
CA ASP A 428 19.84 13.69 -10.22
C ASP A 428 18.52 13.02 -9.82
N ALA A 429 17.54 12.90 -10.72
CA ALA A 429 16.21 12.35 -10.47
C ALA A 429 16.25 10.94 -9.88
N GLU A 430 17.24 10.09 -10.22
CA GLU A 430 17.38 8.75 -9.68
C GLU A 430 18.15 8.69 -8.36
N ALA A 431 18.80 9.78 -7.95
CA ALA A 431 19.54 9.84 -6.69
C ALA A 431 18.58 10.01 -5.51
N PHE A 432 18.84 9.25 -4.44
CA PHE A 432 18.18 9.45 -3.15
C PHE A 432 18.83 10.65 -2.45
N ARG A 433 18.12 11.76 -2.38
CA ARG A 433 18.60 13.04 -1.83
C ARG A 433 17.48 13.72 -1.02
N PRO A 434 17.40 13.49 0.29
CA PRO A 434 16.38 14.13 1.16
C PRO A 434 16.42 15.66 1.09
N GLU A 435 17.59 16.25 0.89
CA GLU A 435 17.80 17.70 0.78
C GLU A 435 17.02 18.35 -0.37
N ARG A 436 16.53 17.57 -1.34
CA ARG A 436 15.63 18.02 -2.41
C ARG A 436 14.34 18.66 -1.88
N TRP A 437 13.93 18.26 -0.70
CA TRP A 437 12.68 18.64 -0.04
C TRP A 437 12.87 19.74 1.01
N LEU A 438 14.08 20.29 1.12
CA LEU A 438 14.39 21.29 2.13
C LEU A 438 14.74 22.62 1.45
N ASP A 439 14.33 23.72 2.08
CA ASP A 439 14.81 25.05 1.71
C ASP A 439 16.20 25.34 2.29
N GLU A 440 16.68 26.56 2.11
CA GLU A 440 17.98 27.05 2.61
C GLU A 440 18.08 27.04 4.15
N HIS A 441 16.96 27.01 4.85
CA HIS A 441 16.87 26.94 6.31
C HIS A 441 16.64 25.52 6.84
N GLY A 442 16.66 24.51 5.97
CA GLY A 442 16.39 23.13 6.35
C GLY A 442 14.91 22.81 6.62
N VAL A 443 13.99 23.70 6.26
CA VAL A 443 12.55 23.51 6.45
C VAL A 443 11.96 22.77 5.27
N PHE A 444 11.12 21.76 5.57
CA PHE A 444 10.48 20.93 4.55
C PHE A 444 9.56 21.75 3.63
N GLN A 445 9.74 21.58 2.32
CA GLN A 445 8.93 22.18 1.27
C GLN A 445 8.12 21.14 0.53
N GLN A 446 6.82 21.38 0.42
CA GLN A 446 5.90 20.46 -0.27
C GLN A 446 5.87 20.75 -1.77
N GLU A 447 6.00 19.70 -2.58
CA GLU A 447 5.81 19.78 -4.03
C GLU A 447 4.33 19.63 -4.44
N SER A 448 4.05 20.02 -5.69
CA SER A 448 2.72 19.82 -6.29
C SER A 448 2.29 18.34 -6.21
N PRO A 449 1.07 18.04 -5.75
CA PRO A 449 0.57 16.68 -5.68
C PRO A 449 0.37 16.04 -7.06
N PHE A 450 0.43 16.83 -8.14
CA PHE A 450 0.35 16.33 -9.51
C PHE A 450 1.73 15.97 -10.08
N LYS A 451 2.81 16.45 -9.44
CA LYS A 451 4.20 16.07 -9.70
C LYS A 451 4.64 14.93 -8.76
N PHE A 452 4.31 15.04 -7.47
CA PHE A 452 4.55 14.04 -6.44
C PHE A 452 3.24 13.33 -6.08
N THR A 453 2.93 12.27 -6.81
CA THR A 453 1.62 11.60 -6.77
C THR A 453 1.51 10.43 -5.78
N ALA A 454 2.48 10.27 -4.87
CA ALA A 454 2.53 9.15 -3.92
C ALA A 454 1.27 9.00 -3.03
N PHE A 455 0.56 10.10 -2.77
CA PHE A 455 -0.70 10.13 -2.02
C PHE A 455 -1.90 10.47 -2.91
N GLN A 456 -1.78 10.34 -4.20
CA GLN A 456 -2.75 10.83 -5.18
C GLN A 456 -2.99 12.34 -5.07
N ALA A 457 -4.01 12.86 -5.78
CA ALA A 457 -4.37 14.26 -5.77
C ALA A 457 -5.88 14.44 -6.01
N GLY A 458 -6.34 15.68 -5.90
CA GLY A 458 -7.76 16.03 -6.13
C GLY A 458 -8.70 15.42 -5.09
N PRO A 459 -9.99 15.23 -5.42
CA PRO A 459 -10.97 14.69 -4.47
C PRO A 459 -10.65 13.30 -3.91
N ARG A 460 -9.84 12.50 -4.62
CA ARG A 460 -9.40 11.17 -4.19
C ARG A 460 -8.03 11.14 -3.53
N ILE A 461 -7.49 12.28 -3.11
CA ILE A 461 -6.25 12.35 -2.33
C ILE A 461 -6.35 11.43 -1.10
N CYS A 462 -5.23 10.81 -0.71
CA CYS A 462 -5.19 9.89 0.44
C CYS A 462 -5.70 10.57 1.72
N ILE A 463 -6.72 9.96 2.34
CA ILE A 463 -7.28 10.45 3.62
C ILE A 463 -6.24 10.30 4.73
N GLY A 464 -5.51 9.19 4.71
CA GLY A 464 -4.54 8.82 5.74
C GLY A 464 -3.14 9.41 5.56
N LYS A 465 -2.93 10.45 4.72
CA LYS A 465 -1.60 11.00 4.46
C LYS A 465 -0.88 11.40 5.74
N ASP A 466 -1.51 12.24 6.56
CA ASP A 466 -0.90 12.75 7.80
C ASP A 466 -0.75 11.64 8.85
N PHE A 467 -1.71 10.73 8.90
CA PHE A 467 -1.66 9.53 9.73
C PHE A 467 -0.47 8.62 9.36
N ALA A 468 -0.27 8.36 8.07
CA ALA A 468 0.85 7.57 7.57
C ALA A 468 2.21 8.22 7.87
N TYR A 469 2.36 9.52 7.62
CA TYR A 469 3.59 10.23 7.98
C TYR A 469 3.86 10.23 9.47
N ARG A 470 2.82 10.38 10.30
CA ARG A 470 2.95 10.29 11.76
C ARG A 470 3.46 8.93 12.20
N GLN A 471 2.84 7.85 11.69
CA GLN A 471 3.28 6.49 11.99
C GLN A 471 4.72 6.26 11.55
N MET A 472 5.05 6.61 10.31
CA MET A 472 6.41 6.44 9.77
C MET A 472 7.45 7.25 10.57
N LYS A 473 7.14 8.49 10.94
CA LYS A 473 8.05 9.32 11.76
C LYS A 473 8.29 8.71 13.14
N ILE A 474 7.23 8.28 13.84
CA ILE A 474 7.36 7.68 15.18
C ILE A 474 8.21 6.42 15.11
N PHE A 475 7.91 5.52 14.16
CA PHE A 475 8.68 4.27 14.01
C PHE A 475 10.13 4.54 13.64
N ALA A 476 10.37 5.40 12.66
CA ALA A 476 11.73 5.75 12.23
C ALA A 476 12.52 6.45 13.34
N ALA A 477 11.91 7.40 14.05
CA ALA A 477 12.56 8.10 15.16
C ALA A 477 12.98 7.14 16.28
N VAL A 478 12.08 6.25 16.72
CA VAL A 478 12.40 5.23 17.75
C VAL A 478 13.51 4.32 17.27
N LEU A 479 13.41 3.79 16.05
CA LEU A 479 14.38 2.83 15.53
C LEU A 479 15.76 3.46 15.34
N ILE A 480 15.88 4.63 14.74
CA ILE A 480 17.17 5.28 14.48
C ILE A 480 17.77 5.87 15.75
N ARG A 481 16.94 6.29 16.72
CA ARG A 481 17.44 6.75 18.03
C ARG A 481 18.21 5.67 18.76
N PHE A 482 17.72 4.44 18.74
CA PHE A 482 18.30 3.36 19.55
C PHE A 482 19.21 2.41 18.80
N PHE A 483 19.17 2.40 17.46
CA PHE A 483 19.92 1.41 16.66
C PHE A 483 20.55 2.04 15.41
N VAL A 484 21.71 1.49 15.05
CA VAL A 484 22.33 1.64 13.73
C VAL A 484 22.04 0.39 12.93
N PHE A 485 21.39 0.56 11.77
CA PHE A 485 21.03 -0.55 10.88
C PHE A 485 22.02 -0.73 9.75
N LYS A 486 22.28 -2.00 9.41
CA LYS A 486 23.09 -2.39 8.25
C LYS A 486 22.41 -3.52 7.49
N LEU A 487 22.55 -3.53 6.16
CA LEU A 487 22.17 -4.69 5.35
C LEU A 487 23.04 -5.89 5.72
N ARG A 488 22.42 -7.06 5.95
CA ARG A 488 23.14 -8.31 6.18
C ARG A 488 23.99 -8.68 4.97
N ASP A 489 23.37 -8.67 3.80
CA ASP A 489 24.02 -8.99 2.54
C ASP A 489 24.36 -7.67 1.84
N LYS A 490 25.63 -7.50 1.50
CA LYS A 490 26.11 -6.32 0.75
C LYS A 490 25.66 -6.32 -0.71
N LYS A 491 24.65 -7.11 -1.08
CA LYS A 491 24.09 -7.09 -2.43
C LYS A 491 23.52 -5.70 -2.71
N ASP A 492 24.07 -5.08 -3.73
CA ASP A 492 23.76 -3.69 -4.07
C ASP A 492 22.33 -3.45 -4.55
N ASN A 493 21.60 -4.49 -4.99
CA ASN A 493 20.27 -4.37 -5.53
C ASN A 493 19.31 -5.36 -4.89
N VAL A 494 18.26 -4.84 -4.29
CA VAL A 494 17.08 -5.61 -3.85
C VAL A 494 16.12 -5.70 -5.03
N SER A 495 15.65 -6.89 -5.35
CA SER A 495 14.56 -7.05 -6.30
C SER A 495 13.24 -6.53 -5.69
N TYR A 496 12.36 -6.07 -6.53
CA TYR A 496 11.03 -5.63 -6.14
C TYR A 496 9.97 -6.32 -6.99
N ARG A 497 8.81 -6.52 -6.39
CA ARG A 497 7.63 -6.97 -7.12
C ARG A 497 6.53 -5.92 -7.03
N THR A 498 5.80 -5.82 -8.10
CA THR A 498 4.58 -5.02 -8.15
C THR A 498 3.41 -5.96 -7.88
N ALA A 499 2.85 -5.83 -6.69
CA ALA A 499 1.54 -6.36 -6.33
C ALA A 499 0.53 -5.20 -6.38
N ILE A 500 -0.46 -5.17 -5.50
CA ILE A 500 -1.30 -3.96 -5.32
C ILE A 500 -0.41 -2.79 -4.86
N THR A 501 0.59 -3.09 -4.05
CA THR A 501 1.64 -2.16 -3.63
C THR A 501 3.01 -2.59 -4.15
N LEU A 502 3.95 -1.64 -4.25
CA LEU A 502 5.35 -1.89 -4.56
C LEU A 502 6.08 -2.43 -3.33
N ALA A 503 6.42 -3.68 -3.33
CA ALA A 503 7.10 -4.32 -2.21
C ALA A 503 8.51 -4.80 -2.60
N ILE A 504 9.41 -4.87 -1.62
CA ILE A 504 10.65 -5.63 -1.74
C ILE A 504 10.26 -7.10 -1.91
N ASP A 505 10.78 -7.76 -2.97
CA ASP A 505 10.36 -9.10 -3.37
C ASP A 505 10.80 -10.19 -2.39
N GLN A 506 11.96 -10.00 -1.79
CA GLN A 506 12.55 -10.89 -0.81
C GLN A 506 12.41 -10.34 0.61
N ASP A 507 12.77 -11.14 1.61
CA ASP A 507 12.90 -10.66 2.98
C ASP A 507 14.00 -9.60 3.08
N LEU A 508 13.77 -8.55 3.85
CA LEU A 508 14.76 -7.52 4.12
C LEU A 508 15.55 -7.88 5.38
N HIS A 509 16.66 -8.58 5.19
CA HIS A 509 17.52 -8.97 6.30
C HIS A 509 18.44 -7.83 6.74
N LEU A 510 18.16 -7.29 7.93
CA LEU A 510 18.98 -6.26 8.57
C LEU A 510 19.66 -6.81 9.81
N THR A 511 20.82 -6.25 10.13
CA THR A 511 21.46 -6.33 11.46
C THR A 511 21.32 -4.97 12.13
N ALA A 512 21.18 -4.97 13.45
CA ALA A 512 21.12 -3.77 14.26
C ALA A 512 22.23 -3.79 15.32
N THR A 513 22.80 -2.63 15.58
CA THR A 513 23.72 -2.37 16.69
C THR A 513 23.11 -1.30 17.58
N ALA A 514 23.07 -1.48 18.88
CA ALA A 514 22.62 -0.44 19.80
C ALA A 514 23.53 0.81 19.73
N ARG A 515 22.92 1.99 19.84
CA ARG A 515 23.61 3.28 19.96
C ARG A 515 23.99 3.58 21.39
#